data_1b80287299ce1f779697dcc6b640c1b3
#
_entry.id   1b80287299ce1f779697dcc6b640c1b3
#
_cell.length_a   1.000
_cell.length_b   1.000
_cell.length_c   1.000
_cell.angle_alpha   90.00
_cell.angle_beta   90.00
_cell.angle_gamma   90.00
#
_symmetry.space_group_name_H-M   'P 1'
#
loop_
_entity.id
_entity.type
_entity.pdbx_description
1 polymer ?
#
loop_
_entity_poly.entity_id
_entity_poly.type
_entity_poly.pdbx_seq_one_letter_code
_entity_poly.pdbx_strand_id
1 'polypeptide(L)'
;LICLLCRDVITFICFRLLQGIAAAGGVVISRSIAVDLYEGKEFTRFFAMLSAVQGLAPIVAPIAGGLLLGITDWRGIFAVLLLIGVAILAAAFRFRESLPEERRQTGSVLATFANFRSVLGNKHFVCYMLIQSFAMGVLFAYISSSPFIFQTEYGLTPVMYSVCFAFNGLAIMTGNLIVPRFG
;
A
#
# COMPACT_ATOMS: atom_id res chain seq x y z
N LEU A 1 -16.31 -5.92 -0.15
CA LEU A 1 -17.75 -6.17 -0.21
C LEU A 1 -18.46 -5.68 1.06
N ILE A 2 -18.02 -6.11 2.24
CA ILE A 2 -18.75 -5.82 3.50
C ILE A 2 -18.76 -4.32 3.79
N CYS A 3 -17.67 -3.59 3.57
CA CYS A 3 -17.64 -2.12 3.74
C CYS A 3 -18.69 -1.38 2.89
N LEU A 4 -19.07 -1.93 1.74
CA LEU A 4 -20.09 -1.38 0.85
C LEU A 4 -21.50 -1.48 1.46
N LEU A 5 -21.72 -2.52 2.27
CA LEU A 5 -23.01 -2.82 2.87
C LEU A 5 -23.15 -2.28 4.31
N CYS A 6 -22.08 -1.74 4.89
CA CYS A 6 -22.10 -1.20 6.24
C CYS A 6 -23.08 -0.03 6.38
N ARG A 7 -23.85 -0.06 7.47
CA ARG A 7 -24.80 1.00 7.84
C ARG A 7 -24.35 1.80 9.06
N ASP A 8 -23.43 1.24 9.83
CA ASP A 8 -22.86 1.89 11.03
C ASP A 8 -21.35 2.07 10.93
N VAL A 9 -20.85 3.09 11.63
CA VAL A 9 -19.43 3.52 11.57
C VAL A 9 -18.51 2.49 12.24
N ILE A 10 -18.95 1.86 13.33
CA ILE A 10 -18.12 0.91 14.09
C ILE A 10 -17.84 -0.32 13.24
N THR A 11 -18.88 -0.91 12.67
CA THR A 11 -18.76 -2.04 11.74
C THR A 11 -17.87 -1.69 10.54
N PHE A 12 -18.05 -0.48 9.98
CA PHE A 12 -17.20 -0.02 8.89
C PHE A 12 -15.71 0.03 9.29
N ILE A 13 -15.37 0.61 10.45
CA ILE A 13 -14.00 0.70 10.98
C ILE A 13 -13.41 -0.71 11.18
N CYS A 14 -14.15 -1.63 11.79
CA CYS A 14 -13.70 -3.00 12.01
C CYS A 14 -13.34 -3.70 10.69
N PHE A 15 -14.19 -3.59 9.66
CA PHE A 15 -13.90 -4.19 8.37
C PHE A 15 -12.79 -3.48 7.60
N ARG A 16 -12.59 -2.18 7.80
CA ARG A 16 -11.42 -1.45 7.26
C ARG A 16 -10.12 -1.92 7.90
N LEU A 17 -10.13 -2.21 9.20
CA LEU A 17 -8.98 -2.79 9.89
C LEU A 17 -8.63 -4.18 9.32
N LEU A 18 -9.62 -5.06 9.18
CA LEU A 18 -9.42 -6.39 8.58
C LEU A 18 -8.93 -6.30 7.13
N GLN A 19 -9.47 -5.37 6.34
CA GLN A 19 -9.02 -5.11 4.97
C GLN A 19 -7.56 -4.64 4.94
N GLY A 20 -7.16 -3.78 5.88
CA GLY A 20 -5.77 -3.30 6.01
C GLY A 20 -4.80 -4.44 6.33
N ILE A 21 -5.16 -5.32 7.26
CA ILE A 21 -4.35 -6.50 7.61
C ILE A 21 -4.19 -7.42 6.38
N ALA A 22 -5.27 -7.70 5.66
CA ALA A 22 -5.22 -8.53 4.46
C ALA A 22 -4.38 -7.89 3.34
N ALA A 23 -4.49 -6.57 3.15
CA ALA A 23 -3.72 -5.83 2.15
C ALA A 23 -2.22 -5.84 2.46
N ALA A 24 -1.82 -5.78 3.74
CA ALA A 24 -0.43 -5.88 4.15
C ALA A 24 0.21 -7.21 3.69
N GLY A 25 -0.53 -8.32 3.81
CA GLY A 25 -0.10 -9.62 3.29
C GLY A 25 0.19 -9.58 1.78
N GLY A 26 -0.70 -8.98 0.99
CA GLY A 26 -0.51 -8.83 -0.46
C GLY A 26 0.76 -8.03 -0.83
N VAL A 27 1.03 -6.95 -0.11
CA VAL A 27 2.25 -6.13 -0.32
C VAL A 27 3.51 -6.93 0.00
N VAL A 28 3.52 -7.68 1.09
CA VAL A 28 4.68 -8.51 1.50
C VAL A 28 4.91 -9.62 0.48
N ILE A 29 3.87 -10.37 0.12
CA ILE A 29 3.96 -11.48 -0.84
C ILE A 29 4.45 -11.01 -2.20
N SER A 30 3.93 -9.89 -2.72
CA SER A 30 4.37 -9.36 -4.02
C SER A 30 5.86 -8.99 -4.05
N ARG A 31 6.39 -8.47 -2.93
CA ARG A 31 7.82 -8.17 -2.80
C ARG A 31 8.66 -9.45 -2.67
N SER A 32 8.18 -10.45 -1.95
CA SER A 32 8.85 -11.74 -1.83
C SER A 32 8.96 -12.43 -3.18
N ILE A 33 7.88 -12.46 -3.97
CA ILE A 33 7.89 -13.01 -5.34
C ILE A 33 8.94 -12.30 -6.21
N ALA A 34 9.08 -10.98 -6.08
CA ALA A 34 10.08 -10.24 -6.83
C ALA A 34 11.52 -10.63 -6.44
N VAL A 35 11.77 -10.89 -5.15
CA VAL A 35 13.05 -11.40 -4.65
C VAL A 35 13.34 -12.80 -5.18
N ASP A 36 12.31 -13.64 -5.33
CA ASP A 36 12.46 -15.02 -5.82
C ASP A 36 12.73 -15.09 -7.33
N LEU A 37 12.19 -14.14 -8.09
CA LEU A 37 12.22 -14.16 -9.57
C LEU A 37 13.36 -13.34 -10.17
N TYR A 38 13.85 -12.32 -9.48
CA TYR A 38 14.82 -11.38 -10.03
C TYR A 38 16.07 -11.28 -9.18
N GLU A 39 17.24 -11.18 -9.83
CA GLU A 39 18.53 -11.01 -9.19
C GLU A 39 19.30 -9.81 -9.79
N GLY A 40 20.23 -9.25 -9.02
CA GLY A 40 21.15 -8.22 -9.47
C GLY A 40 20.49 -6.99 -10.09
N LYS A 41 20.85 -6.68 -11.34
CA LYS A 41 20.35 -5.48 -12.05
C LYS A 41 18.86 -5.55 -12.38
N GLU A 42 18.33 -6.75 -12.65
CA GLU A 42 16.91 -6.94 -12.98
C GLU A 42 16.04 -6.70 -11.74
N PHE A 43 16.48 -7.17 -10.58
CA PHE A 43 15.87 -6.88 -9.30
C PHE A 43 15.77 -5.36 -9.05
N THR A 44 16.89 -4.65 -9.20
CA THR A 44 16.94 -3.19 -9.01
C THR A 44 15.99 -2.47 -9.98
N ARG A 45 15.96 -2.89 -11.24
CA ARG A 45 15.05 -2.31 -12.27
C ARG A 45 13.58 -2.56 -11.93
N PHE A 46 13.25 -3.77 -11.49
CA PHE A 46 11.88 -4.12 -11.11
C PHE A 46 11.40 -3.34 -9.89
N PHE A 47 12.24 -3.22 -8.86
CA PHE A 47 11.93 -2.42 -7.67
C PHE A 47 11.80 -0.92 -7.98
N ALA A 48 12.64 -0.38 -8.88
CA ALA A 48 12.50 0.99 -9.34
C ALA A 48 11.15 1.22 -10.04
N MET A 49 10.69 0.27 -10.87
CA MET A 49 9.37 0.33 -11.51
C MET A 49 8.24 0.24 -10.49
N LEU A 50 8.31 -0.66 -9.51
CA LEU A 50 7.33 -0.74 -8.42
C LEU A 50 7.25 0.57 -7.63
N SER A 51 8.40 1.16 -7.31
CA SER A 51 8.48 2.44 -6.60
C SER A 51 7.87 3.58 -7.42
N ALA A 52 8.09 3.61 -8.73
CA ALA A 52 7.48 4.59 -9.62
C ALA A 52 5.94 4.47 -9.63
N VAL A 53 5.41 3.25 -9.73
CA VAL A 53 3.95 3.00 -9.66
C VAL A 53 3.39 3.43 -8.29
N GLN A 54 4.09 3.10 -7.19
CA GLN A 54 3.69 3.51 -5.85
C GLN A 54 3.73 5.04 -5.68
N GLY A 55 4.68 5.73 -6.32
CA GLY A 55 4.77 7.20 -6.31
C GLY A 55 3.64 7.88 -7.13
N LEU A 56 3.15 7.22 -8.19
CA LEU A 56 2.03 7.72 -8.99
C LEU A 56 0.68 7.53 -8.30
N ALA A 57 0.52 6.50 -7.48
CA ALA A 57 -0.75 6.16 -6.83
C ALA A 57 -1.36 7.32 -6.03
N PRO A 58 -0.62 8.07 -5.18
CA PRO A 58 -1.15 9.22 -4.46
C PRO A 58 -1.60 10.39 -5.36
N ILE A 59 -1.12 10.46 -6.58
CA ILE A 59 -1.54 11.47 -7.56
C ILE A 59 -2.83 11.05 -8.24
N VAL A 60 -2.87 9.81 -8.71
CA VAL A 60 -3.99 9.28 -9.50
C VAL A 60 -5.22 9.01 -8.62
N ALA A 61 -5.04 8.52 -7.40
CA ALA A 61 -6.13 8.09 -6.54
C ALA A 61 -7.10 9.23 -6.16
N PRO A 62 -6.67 10.43 -5.74
CA PRO A 62 -7.57 11.53 -5.45
C PRO A 62 -8.33 12.03 -6.70
N ILE A 63 -7.67 12.05 -7.86
CA ILE A 63 -8.27 12.47 -9.12
C ILE A 63 -9.36 11.47 -9.52
N ALA A 64 -9.04 10.19 -9.55
CA ALA A 64 -9.99 9.13 -9.86
C ALA A 64 -11.15 9.09 -8.85
N GLY A 65 -10.85 9.25 -7.56
CA GLY A 65 -11.84 9.32 -6.50
C GLY A 65 -12.78 10.52 -6.65
N GLY A 66 -12.24 11.70 -6.97
CA GLY A 66 -13.02 12.91 -7.21
C GLY A 66 -13.95 12.79 -8.43
N LEU A 67 -13.46 12.21 -9.53
CA LEU A 67 -14.28 11.93 -10.72
C LEU A 67 -15.40 10.93 -10.42
N LEU A 68 -15.11 9.88 -9.67
CA LEU A 68 -16.12 8.89 -9.26
C LEU A 68 -17.19 9.53 -8.36
N LEU A 69 -16.82 10.40 -7.42
CA LEU A 69 -17.78 11.10 -6.57
C LEU A 69 -18.67 12.08 -7.36
N GLY A 70 -18.23 12.53 -8.54
CA GLY A 70 -19.06 13.35 -9.43
C GLY A 70 -20.20 12.58 -10.10
N ILE A 71 -20.13 11.26 -10.17
CA ILE A 71 -21.13 10.39 -10.85
C ILE A 71 -21.78 9.37 -9.91
N THR A 72 -21.24 9.17 -8.70
CA THR A 72 -21.74 8.21 -7.71
C THR A 72 -21.46 8.72 -6.29
N ASP A 73 -21.92 8.00 -5.29
CA ASP A 73 -21.61 8.24 -3.89
C ASP A 73 -20.35 7.49 -3.43
N TRP A 74 -20.01 7.61 -2.13
CA TRP A 74 -18.87 6.90 -1.54
C TRP A 74 -18.95 5.38 -1.70
N ARG A 75 -20.16 4.81 -1.80
CA ARG A 75 -20.37 3.38 -2.04
C ARG A 75 -19.91 2.96 -3.42
N GLY A 76 -20.09 3.81 -4.42
CA GLY A 76 -19.61 3.58 -5.78
C GLY A 76 -18.09 3.42 -5.84
N ILE A 77 -17.33 4.21 -5.04
CA ILE A 77 -15.88 4.02 -4.91
C ILE A 77 -15.56 2.61 -4.39
N PHE A 78 -16.26 2.15 -3.34
CA PHE A 78 -16.05 0.80 -2.82
C PHE A 78 -16.46 -0.31 -3.81
N ALA A 79 -17.45 -0.05 -4.66
CA ALA A 79 -17.84 -0.98 -5.73
C ALA A 79 -16.72 -1.12 -6.77
N VAL A 80 -16.11 -0.01 -7.20
CA VAL A 80 -14.96 -0.02 -8.12
C VAL A 80 -13.77 -0.75 -7.48
N LEU A 81 -13.46 -0.47 -6.22
CA LEU A 81 -12.40 -1.17 -5.49
C LEU A 81 -12.68 -2.67 -5.36
N LEU A 82 -13.94 -3.06 -5.19
CA LEU A 82 -14.34 -4.48 -5.19
C LEU A 82 -14.07 -5.13 -6.53
N LEU A 83 -14.46 -4.49 -7.64
CA LEU A 83 -14.19 -5.01 -9.00
C LEU A 83 -12.70 -5.19 -9.25
N ILE A 84 -11.88 -4.21 -8.88
CA ILE A 84 -10.42 -4.31 -8.96
C ILE A 84 -9.91 -5.48 -8.10
N GLY A 85 -10.41 -5.61 -6.86
CA GLY A 85 -10.05 -6.70 -5.96
C GLY A 85 -10.38 -8.08 -6.52
N VAL A 86 -11.56 -8.23 -7.15
CA VAL A 86 -11.96 -9.48 -7.81
C VAL A 86 -11.06 -9.78 -9.00
N ALA A 87 -10.72 -8.78 -9.81
CA ALA A 87 -9.80 -8.95 -10.93
C ALA A 87 -8.40 -9.39 -10.46
N ILE A 88 -7.86 -8.78 -9.41
CA ILE A 88 -6.59 -9.17 -8.80
C ILE A 88 -6.66 -10.60 -8.25
N LEU A 89 -7.75 -10.96 -7.57
CA LEU A 89 -7.95 -12.31 -7.03
C LEU A 89 -8.00 -13.35 -8.17
N ALA A 90 -8.73 -13.05 -9.25
CA ALA A 90 -8.79 -13.92 -10.43
C ALA A 90 -7.41 -14.08 -11.09
N ALA A 91 -6.61 -13.03 -11.15
CA ALA A 91 -5.23 -13.09 -11.63
C ALA A 91 -4.36 -13.94 -10.69
N ALA A 92 -4.53 -13.79 -9.37
CA ALA A 92 -3.78 -14.56 -8.37
C ALA A 92 -4.04 -16.07 -8.47
N PHE A 93 -5.26 -16.50 -8.78
CA PHE A 93 -5.57 -17.93 -9.01
C PHE A 93 -4.88 -18.53 -10.24
N ARG A 94 -4.47 -17.69 -11.21
CA ARG A 94 -3.69 -18.11 -12.39
C ARG A 94 -2.19 -18.08 -12.16
N PHE A 95 -1.76 -17.49 -11.05
CA PHE A 95 -0.34 -17.38 -10.72
C PHE A 95 0.20 -18.74 -10.27
N ARG A 96 1.31 -19.17 -10.87
CA ARG A 96 2.03 -20.37 -10.45
C ARG A 96 3.02 -20.01 -9.36
N GLU A 97 3.19 -20.91 -8.40
CA GLU A 97 4.18 -20.77 -7.33
C GLU A 97 5.57 -20.48 -7.91
N SER A 98 6.18 -19.38 -7.49
CA SER A 98 7.49 -18.92 -7.95
C SER A 98 8.65 -19.60 -7.25
N LEU A 99 8.42 -20.09 -6.02
CA LEU A 99 9.46 -20.70 -5.21
C LEU A 99 9.73 -22.15 -5.66
N PRO A 100 10.97 -22.51 -6.04
CA PRO A 100 11.35 -23.89 -6.36
C PRO A 100 11.01 -24.84 -5.21
N GLU A 101 10.62 -26.08 -5.53
CA GLU A 101 10.21 -27.07 -4.52
C GLU A 101 11.27 -27.31 -3.46
N GLU A 102 12.55 -27.27 -3.84
CA GLU A 102 13.71 -27.46 -2.97
C GLU A 102 13.84 -26.38 -1.90
N ARG A 103 13.34 -25.17 -2.16
CA ARG A 103 13.39 -24.02 -1.25
C ARG A 103 12.10 -23.84 -0.44
N ARG A 104 11.06 -24.62 -0.72
CA ARG A 104 9.81 -24.57 0.04
C ARG A 104 10.01 -25.09 1.45
N GLN A 105 9.75 -24.23 2.41
CA GLN A 105 9.79 -24.66 3.81
C GLN A 105 8.55 -25.52 4.12
N THR A 106 8.75 -26.78 4.42
CA THR A 106 7.71 -27.73 4.86
C THR A 106 7.42 -27.63 6.37
N GLY A 107 7.93 -26.58 7.02
CA GLY A 107 7.81 -26.37 8.46
C GLY A 107 6.40 -25.97 8.90
N SER A 108 6.09 -26.29 10.16
CA SER A 108 4.86 -25.83 10.82
C SER A 108 4.81 -24.30 10.89
N VAL A 109 3.60 -23.72 10.84
CA VAL A 109 3.35 -22.29 11.07
C VAL A 109 4.00 -21.79 12.36
N LEU A 110 4.03 -22.64 13.41
CA LEU A 110 4.72 -22.35 14.67
C LEU A 110 6.24 -22.17 14.49
N ALA A 111 6.88 -22.95 13.61
CA ALA A 111 8.31 -22.79 13.31
C ALA A 111 8.59 -21.44 12.63
N THR A 112 7.67 -20.96 11.81
CA THR A 112 7.75 -19.62 11.21
C THR A 112 7.72 -18.53 12.28
N PHE A 113 6.88 -18.66 13.30
CA PHE A 113 6.87 -17.72 14.44
C PHE A 113 8.17 -17.74 15.25
N ALA A 114 8.85 -18.88 15.38
CA ALA A 114 10.15 -18.95 16.02
C ALA A 114 11.22 -18.16 15.24
N ASN A 115 11.18 -18.19 13.92
CA ASN A 115 12.05 -17.37 13.06
C ASN A 115 11.80 -15.87 13.26
N PHE A 116 10.56 -15.42 13.46
CA PHE A 116 10.25 -14.02 13.81
C PHE A 116 10.95 -13.56 15.09
N ARG A 117 11.00 -14.43 16.11
CA ARG A 117 11.72 -14.12 17.36
C ARG A 117 13.20 -13.88 17.12
N SER A 118 13.83 -14.67 16.25
CA SER A 118 15.24 -14.49 15.88
C SER A 118 15.47 -13.15 15.17
N VAL A 119 14.61 -12.81 14.22
CA VAL A 119 14.68 -11.54 13.47
C VAL A 119 14.46 -10.34 14.39
N LEU A 120 13.48 -10.41 15.30
CA LEU A 120 13.23 -9.37 16.31
C LEU A 120 14.34 -9.26 17.36
N GLY A 121 15.18 -10.28 17.52
CA GLY A 121 16.39 -10.21 18.34
C GLY A 121 17.51 -9.35 17.73
N ASN A 122 17.46 -9.09 16.44
CA ASN A 122 18.43 -8.24 15.76
C ASN A 122 18.08 -6.75 15.97
N LYS A 123 18.85 -6.06 16.82
CA LYS A 123 18.63 -4.65 17.17
C LYS A 123 18.66 -3.71 15.96
N HIS A 124 19.54 -3.95 15.01
CA HIS A 124 19.61 -3.13 13.79
C HIS A 124 18.34 -3.28 12.95
N PHE A 125 17.87 -4.51 12.76
CA PHE A 125 16.61 -4.76 12.07
C PHE A 125 15.43 -4.07 12.75
N VAL A 126 15.31 -4.20 14.06
CA VAL A 126 14.23 -3.57 14.84
C VAL A 126 14.30 -2.04 14.74
N CYS A 127 15.48 -1.44 14.79
CA CYS A 127 15.66 -0.01 14.64
C CYS A 127 15.17 0.47 13.27
N TYR A 128 15.60 -0.15 12.16
CA TYR A 128 15.14 0.19 10.83
C TYR A 128 13.64 -0.04 10.64
N MET A 129 13.12 -1.13 11.17
CA MET A 129 11.69 -1.43 11.14
C MET A 129 10.88 -0.33 11.85
N LEU A 130 11.31 0.11 13.02
CA LEU A 130 10.64 1.19 13.77
C LEU A 130 10.72 2.52 13.02
N ILE A 131 11.89 2.90 12.51
CA ILE A 131 12.05 4.13 11.71
C ILE A 131 11.08 4.12 10.53
N GLN A 132 11.04 3.02 9.78
CA GLN A 132 10.13 2.88 8.63
C GLN A 132 8.67 2.92 9.07
N SER A 133 8.31 2.27 10.17
CA SER A 133 6.95 2.25 10.70
C SER A 133 6.48 3.65 11.13
N PHE A 134 7.32 4.40 11.82
CA PHE A 134 7.00 5.77 12.22
C PHE A 134 6.92 6.71 11.01
N ALA A 135 7.83 6.60 10.04
CA ALA A 135 7.78 7.39 8.81
C ALA A 135 6.47 7.14 8.04
N MET A 136 6.06 5.87 7.91
CA MET A 136 4.77 5.52 7.30
C MET A 136 3.60 6.00 8.15
N GLY A 137 3.68 5.92 9.48
CA GLY A 137 2.67 6.44 10.39
C GLY A 137 2.42 7.94 10.18
N VAL A 138 3.48 8.74 10.09
CA VAL A 138 3.39 10.18 9.80
C VAL A 138 2.75 10.44 8.43
N LEU A 139 3.17 9.70 7.41
CA LEU A 139 2.59 9.81 6.07
C LEU A 139 1.08 9.50 6.06
N PHE A 140 0.67 8.41 6.70
CA PHE A 140 -0.74 8.03 6.76
C PHE A 140 -1.57 8.96 7.65
N ALA A 141 -1.00 9.51 8.73
CA ALA A 141 -1.65 10.55 9.51
C ALA A 141 -1.91 11.80 8.66
N TYR A 142 -0.91 12.25 7.87
CA TYR A 142 -1.09 13.33 6.92
C TYR A 142 -2.16 13.01 5.88
N ILE A 143 -2.12 11.84 5.24
CA ILE A 143 -3.11 11.43 4.24
C ILE A 143 -4.54 11.45 4.82
N SER A 144 -4.71 11.00 6.06
CA SER A 144 -6.02 10.92 6.70
C SER A 144 -6.58 12.27 7.14
N SER A 145 -5.72 13.17 7.65
CA SER A 145 -6.14 14.45 8.21
C SER A 145 -6.17 15.59 7.19
N SER A 146 -5.31 15.54 6.16
CA SER A 146 -5.16 16.64 5.21
C SER A 146 -6.45 16.99 4.45
N PRO A 147 -7.31 16.07 3.98
CA PRO A 147 -8.55 16.45 3.31
C PRO A 147 -9.46 17.28 4.22
N PHE A 148 -9.56 16.90 5.49
CA PHE A 148 -10.37 17.59 6.47
C PHE A 148 -9.82 19.01 6.72
N ILE A 149 -8.51 19.13 6.98
CA ILE A 149 -7.88 20.42 7.25
C ILE A 149 -8.01 21.35 6.03
N PHE A 150 -7.61 20.88 4.85
CA PHE A 150 -7.60 21.72 3.66
C PHE A 150 -8.99 22.12 3.18
N GLN A 151 -9.97 21.22 3.26
CA GLN A 151 -11.33 21.50 2.75
C GLN A 151 -12.21 22.16 3.81
N THR A 152 -12.12 21.77 5.09
CA THR A 152 -13.02 22.29 6.14
C THR A 152 -12.46 23.55 6.77
N GLU A 153 -11.16 23.58 7.12
CA GLU A 153 -10.56 24.73 7.81
C GLU A 153 -10.13 25.83 6.82
N TYR A 154 -9.52 25.44 5.70
CA TYR A 154 -9.05 26.39 4.69
C TYR A 154 -10.03 26.63 3.54
N GLY A 155 -11.16 25.92 3.50
CA GLY A 155 -12.21 26.12 2.50
C GLY A 155 -11.81 25.77 1.07
N LEU A 156 -10.76 24.95 0.85
CA LEU A 156 -10.34 24.53 -0.47
C LEU A 156 -11.40 23.62 -1.10
N THR A 157 -11.62 23.80 -2.39
CA THR A 157 -12.45 22.85 -3.15
C THR A 157 -11.73 21.49 -3.25
N PRO A 158 -12.46 20.37 -3.43
CA PRO A 158 -11.85 19.07 -3.63
C PRO A 158 -10.83 19.02 -4.78
N VAL A 159 -11.05 19.82 -5.82
CA VAL A 159 -10.13 19.94 -6.96
C VAL A 159 -8.82 20.63 -6.53
N MET A 160 -8.92 21.76 -5.81
CA MET A 160 -7.74 22.47 -5.30
C MET A 160 -6.94 21.60 -4.32
N TYR A 161 -7.62 20.87 -3.44
CA TYR A 161 -6.98 19.90 -2.56
C TYR A 161 -6.23 18.83 -3.36
N SER A 162 -6.84 18.28 -4.41
CA SER A 162 -6.21 17.27 -5.27
C SER A 162 -4.93 17.79 -5.93
N VAL A 163 -4.91 19.04 -6.35
CA VAL A 163 -3.71 19.69 -6.91
C VAL A 163 -2.62 19.82 -5.84
N CYS A 164 -2.96 20.31 -4.64
CA CYS A 164 -2.00 20.40 -3.53
C CYS A 164 -1.43 19.00 -3.17
N PHE A 165 -2.28 17.98 -3.17
CA PHE A 165 -1.86 16.61 -2.89
C PHE A 165 -0.96 16.03 -3.99
N ALA A 166 -1.20 16.40 -5.26
CA ALA A 166 -0.35 16.02 -6.38
C ALA A 166 1.07 16.59 -6.26
N PHE A 167 1.25 17.82 -5.74
CA PHE A 167 2.57 18.37 -5.44
C PHE A 167 3.35 17.53 -4.43
N ASN A 168 2.69 16.99 -3.39
CA ASN A 168 3.35 16.05 -2.46
C ASN A 168 3.78 14.75 -3.16
N GLY A 169 2.93 14.23 -4.04
CA GLY A 169 3.29 13.06 -4.85
C GLY A 169 4.52 13.30 -5.71
N LEU A 170 4.60 14.47 -6.37
CA LEU A 170 5.78 14.88 -7.15
C LEU A 170 7.02 15.04 -6.28
N ALA A 171 6.90 15.60 -5.06
CA ALA A 171 8.00 15.73 -4.13
C ALA A 171 8.54 14.36 -3.68
N ILE A 172 7.67 13.41 -3.38
CA ILE A 172 8.05 12.03 -3.05
C ILE A 172 8.73 11.35 -4.23
N MET A 173 8.19 11.52 -5.45
CA MET A 173 8.76 10.93 -6.66
C MET A 173 10.15 11.51 -6.95
N THR A 174 10.33 12.82 -6.85
CA THR A 174 11.63 13.47 -7.04
C THR A 174 12.64 13.03 -5.97
N GLY A 175 12.22 12.92 -4.71
CA GLY A 175 13.04 12.39 -3.63
C GLY A 175 13.55 10.97 -3.92
N ASN A 176 12.67 10.09 -4.35
CA ASN A 176 13.01 8.71 -4.72
C ASN A 176 13.97 8.60 -5.91
N LEU A 177 13.95 9.58 -6.82
CA LEU A 177 14.89 9.63 -7.96
C LEU A 177 16.24 10.21 -7.60
N ILE A 178 16.29 11.12 -6.63
CA ILE A 178 17.49 11.86 -6.24
C ILE A 178 18.32 11.08 -5.21
N VAL A 179 17.67 10.52 -4.18
CA VAL A 179 18.36 9.83 -3.07
C VAL A 179 19.33 8.73 -3.53
N PRO A 180 18.99 7.84 -4.49
CA PRO A 180 19.93 6.81 -4.95
C PRO A 180 21.17 7.34 -5.67
N ARG A 181 21.22 8.62 -6.01
CA ARG A 181 22.39 9.25 -6.66
C ARG A 181 23.43 9.75 -5.66
N PHE A 182 23.05 9.87 -4.38
CA PHE A 182 23.92 10.36 -3.30
C PHE A 182 24.29 9.26 -2.29
N GLY A 183 23.84 8.04 -2.45
CA GLY A 183 24.20 6.81 -1.72
C GLY A 183 24.89 5.85 -2.66
#